data_49dacd052b4ae6d51572782f4c8736fe
#
_entry.id   49dacd052b4ae6d51572782f4c8736fe
#
_cell.length_a   1.000
_cell.length_b   1.000
_cell.length_c   1.000
_cell.angle_alpha   90.00
_cell.angle_beta   90.00
_cell.angle_gamma   90.00
#
_symmetry.space_group_name_H-M   'P 1'
#
loop_
_entity.id
_entity.type
_entity.pdbx_description
1 polymer ?
#
loop_
_entity_poly.entity_id
_entity_poly.type
_entity_poly.pdbx_seq_one_letter_code
_entity_poly.pdbx_strand_id
1 'polypeptide(L)'
;EVKKSPPKIAAKSAVKTTPSASMTQTFPWLKTYPKEIKWDTKIPETPLYDIFEKSAAQFPDRHLIDFLGKKYTYADVSTLIDRAAKGLQSIGVQKDTRVALFLPNCPGFIVFYYAAMKIGATIVNFSPLYAAREVATQIEDSNAEVMVTLDLEALYPKIYKMLERTELKKIIVCPLKEQLPFPKNILFPLFKSKEIAKIHTQDERVLMFKDLINNDGKAKPVKISPREDVALIQYTGGTTGLPKGARLTHASVTANAHQADMGFLKEDDSQERV
;
A
#
# COMPACT_ATOMS: atom_id res chain seq x y z
N GLU A 1 60.54 25.16 -21.21
CA GLU A 1 59.24 24.73 -20.73
C GLU A 1 58.53 25.86 -20.05
N VAL A 2 57.52 26.43 -20.75
CA VAL A 2 56.71 27.57 -20.25
C VAL A 2 55.47 27.01 -19.61
N LYS A 3 55.35 27.13 -18.27
CA LYS A 3 54.12 26.83 -17.51
C LYS A 3 53.08 27.89 -17.78
N LYS A 4 52.00 27.52 -18.49
CA LYS A 4 50.81 28.35 -18.65
C LYS A 4 49.92 28.20 -17.41
N SER A 5 49.63 29.31 -16.72
CA SER A 5 48.68 29.45 -15.64
C SER A 5 47.24 29.35 -16.20
N PRO A 6 46.28 28.77 -15.48
CA PRO A 6 44.87 28.72 -15.91
C PRO A 6 44.19 30.09 -15.81
N PRO A 7 43.18 30.37 -16.64
CA PRO A 7 42.50 31.66 -16.68
C PRO A 7 41.62 31.87 -15.43
N LYS A 8 41.66 33.09 -14.89
CA LYS A 8 40.79 33.54 -13.81
C LYS A 8 39.35 33.61 -14.29
N ILE A 9 38.46 32.87 -13.61
CA ILE A 9 37.01 32.94 -13.80
C ILE A 9 36.49 34.24 -13.20
N ALA A 10 35.94 35.12 -14.04
CA ALA A 10 35.34 36.38 -13.62
C ALA A 10 34.09 36.12 -12.77
N ALA A 11 33.97 36.81 -11.64
CA ALA A 11 32.83 36.81 -10.77
C ALA A 11 31.59 37.29 -11.53
N LYS A 12 30.56 36.45 -11.58
CA LYS A 12 29.25 36.79 -12.12
C LYS A 12 28.57 37.80 -11.18
N SER A 13 28.23 38.96 -11.74
CA SER A 13 27.46 40.03 -11.10
C SER A 13 26.16 39.48 -10.51
N ALA A 14 25.88 39.88 -9.27
CA ALA A 14 24.61 39.60 -8.58
C ALA A 14 23.44 40.18 -9.38
N VAL A 15 22.59 39.32 -9.88
CA VAL A 15 21.30 39.71 -10.45
C VAL A 15 20.44 40.21 -9.31
N LYS A 16 20.14 41.49 -9.28
CA LYS A 16 19.15 42.10 -8.39
C LYS A 16 17.78 41.52 -8.77
N THR A 17 17.26 40.63 -7.97
CA THR A 17 15.87 40.17 -8.04
C THR A 17 14.98 41.31 -7.57
N THR A 18 14.34 42.01 -8.50
CA THR A 18 13.19 42.87 -8.25
C THR A 18 12.08 42.01 -7.66
N PRO A 19 11.38 42.46 -6.59
CA PRO A 19 10.24 41.72 -6.09
C PRO A 19 9.16 41.72 -7.18
N SER A 20 8.86 40.52 -7.73
CA SER A 20 7.74 40.32 -8.64
C SER A 20 6.47 40.74 -7.91
N ALA A 21 5.76 41.74 -8.47
CA ALA A 21 4.39 42.05 -8.07
C ALA A 21 3.58 40.75 -8.07
N SER A 22 2.87 40.48 -6.98
CA SER A 22 1.96 39.33 -6.86
C SER A 22 0.88 39.48 -7.93
N MET A 23 1.09 38.85 -9.07
CA MET A 23 -0.01 38.54 -9.96
C MET A 23 -0.96 37.66 -9.18
N THR A 24 -2.12 38.15 -8.83
CA THR A 24 -3.25 37.35 -8.34
C THR A 24 -3.62 36.39 -9.47
N GLN A 25 -3.06 35.21 -9.43
CA GLN A 25 -3.29 34.18 -10.45
C GLN A 25 -4.74 33.73 -10.27
N THR A 26 -5.65 34.24 -11.09
CA THR A 26 -7.05 33.83 -11.09
C THR A 26 -7.14 32.51 -11.86
N PHE A 27 -7.36 31.42 -11.15
CA PHE A 27 -7.53 30.11 -11.74
C PHE A 27 -8.97 29.98 -12.30
N PRO A 28 -9.15 29.60 -13.58
CA PRO A 28 -10.49 29.54 -14.22
C PRO A 28 -11.47 28.61 -13.49
N TRP A 29 -10.95 27.51 -12.90
CA TRP A 29 -11.77 26.52 -12.20
C TRP A 29 -12.35 27.01 -10.86
N LEU A 30 -11.82 28.08 -10.27
CA LEU A 30 -12.34 28.62 -9.01
C LEU A 30 -13.80 29.10 -9.11
N LYS A 31 -14.28 29.39 -10.34
CA LYS A 31 -15.67 29.79 -10.57
C LYS A 31 -16.67 28.65 -10.33
N THR A 32 -16.22 27.40 -10.50
CA THR A 32 -17.03 26.19 -10.37
C THR A 32 -16.63 25.37 -9.13
N TYR A 33 -15.65 25.86 -8.35
CA TYR A 33 -15.20 25.16 -7.15
C TYR A 33 -16.26 25.26 -6.04
N PRO A 34 -16.50 24.19 -5.28
CA PRO A 34 -17.44 24.24 -4.15
C PRO A 34 -17.05 25.35 -3.18
N LYS A 35 -18.04 26.18 -2.75
CA LYS A 35 -17.80 27.34 -1.89
C LYS A 35 -17.30 26.95 -0.50
N GLU A 36 -17.63 25.73 -0.08
CA GLU A 36 -17.29 25.15 1.23
C GLU A 36 -15.83 24.70 1.30
N ILE A 37 -15.19 24.51 0.14
CA ILE A 37 -13.82 24.00 0.04
C ILE A 37 -12.89 25.16 -0.35
N LYS A 38 -11.92 25.45 0.49
CA LYS A 38 -10.86 26.40 0.13
C LYS A 38 -9.85 25.70 -0.78
N TRP A 39 -9.72 26.20 -1.99
CA TRP A 39 -8.80 25.68 -3.03
C TRP A 39 -7.34 25.59 -2.53
N ASP A 40 -6.89 26.53 -1.69
CA ASP A 40 -5.54 26.65 -1.18
C ASP A 40 -5.35 26.04 0.22
N THR A 41 -6.29 25.16 0.63
CA THR A 41 -6.19 24.43 1.90
C THR A 41 -4.88 23.67 1.96
N LYS A 42 -4.09 23.93 3.00
CA LYS A 42 -2.85 23.19 3.26
C LYS A 42 -3.17 21.77 3.71
N ILE A 43 -2.73 20.81 2.92
CA ILE A 43 -2.90 19.39 3.23
C ILE A 43 -1.72 18.94 4.08
N PRO A 44 -1.96 18.25 5.21
CA PRO A 44 -0.90 17.72 6.05
C PRO A 44 -0.04 16.68 5.30
N GLU A 45 1.27 16.78 5.46
CA GLU A 45 2.23 15.81 4.92
C GLU A 45 2.59 14.80 6.00
N THR A 46 1.79 13.76 6.10
CA THR A 46 1.96 12.69 7.09
C THR A 46 2.18 11.35 6.40
N PRO A 47 2.82 10.38 7.08
CA PRO A 47 2.79 9.00 6.64
C PRO A 47 1.35 8.53 6.42
N LEU A 48 1.12 7.73 5.39
CA LEU A 48 -0.25 7.28 5.06
C LEU A 48 -0.87 6.45 6.19
N TYR A 49 -0.06 5.69 6.93
CA TYR A 49 -0.51 4.92 8.08
C TYR A 49 -1.13 5.80 9.19
N ASP A 50 -0.68 7.04 9.36
CA ASP A 50 -1.19 7.95 10.40
C ASP A 50 -2.69 8.23 10.23
N ILE A 51 -3.22 8.21 9.00
CA ILE A 51 -4.66 8.38 8.75
C ILE A 51 -5.43 7.24 9.39
N PHE A 52 -4.99 6.00 9.16
CA PHE A 52 -5.61 4.82 9.78
C PHE A 52 -5.48 4.86 11.30
N GLU A 53 -4.28 5.15 11.82
CA GLU A 53 -4.01 5.16 13.27
C GLU A 53 -4.89 6.18 14.00
N LYS A 54 -5.07 7.38 13.45
CA LYS A 54 -5.97 8.40 13.99
C LYS A 54 -7.42 7.94 14.02
N SER A 55 -7.90 7.35 12.90
CA SER A 55 -9.26 6.84 12.81
C SER A 55 -9.50 5.68 13.79
N ALA A 56 -8.53 4.77 13.92
CA ALA A 56 -8.59 3.65 14.86
C ALA A 56 -8.62 4.11 16.33
N ALA A 57 -7.84 5.15 16.65
CA ALA A 57 -7.85 5.74 17.99
C ALA A 57 -9.17 6.47 18.30
N GLN A 58 -9.77 7.13 17.31
CA GLN A 58 -11.00 7.89 17.48
C GLN A 58 -12.25 7.00 17.50
N PHE A 59 -12.25 5.92 16.71
CA PHE A 59 -13.43 5.08 16.48
C PHE A 59 -13.14 3.57 16.63
N PRO A 60 -12.55 3.11 17.76
CA PRO A 60 -12.04 1.74 17.89
C PRO A 60 -13.14 0.68 17.67
N ASP A 61 -14.35 0.93 18.09
CA ASP A 61 -15.48 -0.01 18.05
C ASP A 61 -16.32 0.07 16.77
N ARG A 62 -16.07 1.08 15.90
CA ARG A 62 -16.75 1.15 14.60
C ARG A 62 -16.26 0.05 13.67
N HIS A 63 -17.16 -0.47 12.84
CA HIS A 63 -16.83 -1.43 11.81
C HIS A 63 -16.06 -0.73 10.69
N LEU A 64 -14.85 -1.24 10.41
CA LEU A 64 -14.03 -0.80 9.28
C LEU A 64 -14.26 -1.69 8.06
N ILE A 65 -14.40 -3.01 8.26
CA ILE A 65 -14.54 -3.98 7.18
C ILE A 65 -15.83 -4.79 7.40
N ASP A 66 -16.62 -4.95 6.34
CA ASP A 66 -17.66 -5.98 6.24
C ASP A 66 -17.34 -6.86 5.03
N PHE A 67 -16.81 -8.04 5.28
CA PHE A 67 -16.43 -8.98 4.23
C PHE A 67 -17.36 -10.21 4.24
N LEU A 68 -18.26 -10.25 3.29
CA LEU A 68 -19.22 -11.35 3.12
C LEU A 68 -20.07 -11.64 4.37
N GLY A 69 -20.22 -10.62 5.23
CA GLY A 69 -20.96 -10.65 6.50
C GLY A 69 -20.07 -10.84 7.74
N LYS A 70 -18.75 -11.03 7.59
CA LYS A 70 -17.81 -10.96 8.71
C LYS A 70 -17.35 -9.54 8.89
N LYS A 71 -17.63 -9.00 10.06
CA LYS A 71 -17.31 -7.61 10.41
C LYS A 71 -16.06 -7.55 11.26
N TYR A 72 -15.26 -6.53 11.01
CA TYR A 72 -14.07 -6.23 11.78
C TYR A 72 -14.11 -4.76 12.20
N THR A 73 -13.89 -4.50 13.48
CA THR A 73 -13.77 -3.15 13.99
C THR A 73 -12.41 -2.54 13.66
N TYR A 74 -12.26 -1.23 13.85
CA TYR A 74 -10.93 -0.59 13.76
C TYR A 74 -9.93 -1.22 14.75
N ALA A 75 -10.36 -1.55 15.96
CA ALA A 75 -9.52 -2.20 16.97
C ALA A 75 -9.05 -3.59 16.54
N ASP A 76 -9.95 -4.41 15.93
CA ASP A 76 -9.61 -5.72 15.39
C ASP A 76 -8.54 -5.59 14.31
N VAL A 77 -8.77 -4.69 13.34
CA VAL A 77 -7.85 -4.49 12.22
C VAL A 77 -6.52 -3.90 12.69
N SER A 78 -6.52 -2.96 13.64
CA SER A 78 -5.31 -2.41 14.24
C SER A 78 -4.44 -3.51 14.88
N THR A 79 -5.07 -4.41 15.64
CA THR A 79 -4.38 -5.57 16.24
C THR A 79 -3.75 -6.47 15.17
N LEU A 80 -4.47 -6.76 14.10
CA LEU A 80 -3.95 -7.57 13.00
C LEU A 80 -2.81 -6.88 12.25
N ILE A 81 -2.91 -5.56 12.02
CA ILE A 81 -1.86 -4.75 11.40
C ILE A 81 -0.59 -4.79 12.25
N ASP A 82 -0.69 -4.60 13.55
CA ASP A 82 0.46 -4.61 14.47
C ASP A 82 1.20 -5.95 14.44
N ARG A 83 0.46 -7.04 14.53
CA ARG A 83 1.02 -8.39 14.44
C ARG A 83 1.59 -8.68 13.05
N ALA A 84 0.92 -8.27 11.98
CA ALA A 84 1.43 -8.44 10.63
C ALA A 84 2.71 -7.61 10.39
N ALA A 85 2.77 -6.37 10.88
CA ALA A 85 3.94 -5.51 10.81
C ALA A 85 5.15 -6.14 11.51
N LYS A 86 4.96 -6.65 12.74
CA LYS A 86 5.98 -7.40 13.49
C LYS A 86 6.38 -8.67 12.76
N GLY A 87 5.42 -9.41 12.23
CA GLY A 87 5.67 -10.63 11.44
C GLY A 87 6.48 -10.33 10.17
N LEU A 88 6.15 -9.29 9.42
CA LEU A 88 6.93 -8.86 8.27
C LEU A 88 8.38 -8.53 8.63
N GLN A 89 8.60 -7.81 9.74
CA GLN A 89 9.96 -7.54 10.21
C GLN A 89 10.72 -8.81 10.60
N SER A 90 10.05 -9.78 11.20
CA SER A 90 10.68 -11.05 11.61
C SER A 90 11.18 -11.89 10.44
N ILE A 91 10.60 -11.72 9.25
CA ILE A 91 11.01 -12.40 8.02
C ILE A 91 11.97 -11.56 7.15
N GLY A 92 12.45 -10.44 7.68
CA GLY A 92 13.47 -9.60 7.02
C GLY A 92 12.93 -8.41 6.24
N VAL A 93 11.61 -8.15 6.27
CA VAL A 93 11.05 -6.94 5.66
C VAL A 93 11.46 -5.71 6.48
N GLN A 94 11.99 -4.72 5.81
CA GLN A 94 12.44 -3.45 6.39
C GLN A 94 12.02 -2.30 5.50
N LYS A 95 12.42 -1.08 5.87
CA LYS A 95 12.14 0.11 5.06
C LYS A 95 12.58 -0.10 3.61
N ASP A 96 11.78 0.37 2.68
CA ASP A 96 11.96 0.26 1.21
C ASP A 96 11.88 -1.17 0.63
N THR A 97 11.74 -2.22 1.45
CA THR A 97 11.43 -3.56 0.94
C THR A 97 10.10 -3.57 0.22
N ARG A 98 10.04 -4.16 -0.97
CA ARG A 98 8.81 -4.19 -1.77
C ARG A 98 7.97 -5.40 -1.45
N VAL A 99 6.78 -5.14 -0.93
CA VAL A 99 5.78 -6.14 -0.56
C VAL A 99 4.64 -6.10 -1.58
N ALA A 100 4.53 -7.16 -2.36
CA ALA A 100 3.50 -7.30 -3.40
C ALA A 100 2.19 -7.83 -2.80
N LEU A 101 1.07 -7.20 -3.17
CA LEU A 101 -0.27 -7.66 -2.83
C LEU A 101 -0.95 -8.23 -4.08
N PHE A 102 -0.98 -9.55 -4.20
CA PHE A 102 -1.70 -10.28 -5.23
C PHE A 102 -3.01 -10.80 -4.64
N LEU A 103 -3.88 -9.88 -4.25
CA LEU A 103 -5.09 -10.10 -3.49
C LEU A 103 -6.28 -9.38 -4.14
N PRO A 104 -7.48 -9.98 -4.13
CA PRO A 104 -8.71 -9.22 -4.33
C PRO A 104 -9.00 -8.33 -3.11
N ASN A 105 -10.07 -7.53 -3.20
CA ASN A 105 -10.54 -6.76 -2.04
C ASN A 105 -11.01 -7.72 -0.94
N CYS A 106 -10.19 -7.86 0.09
CA CYS A 106 -10.44 -8.74 1.23
C CYS A 106 -9.75 -8.18 2.49
N PRO A 107 -10.09 -8.65 3.70
CA PRO A 107 -9.46 -8.20 4.93
C PRO A 107 -7.93 -8.30 4.93
N GLY A 108 -7.38 -9.37 4.35
CA GLY A 108 -5.93 -9.55 4.22
C GLY A 108 -5.26 -8.43 3.43
N PHE A 109 -5.92 -7.89 2.39
CA PHE A 109 -5.40 -6.76 1.64
C PHE A 109 -5.20 -5.54 2.55
N ILE A 110 -6.22 -5.15 3.30
CA ILE A 110 -6.17 -3.99 4.21
C ILE A 110 -5.10 -4.18 5.29
N VAL A 111 -5.06 -5.36 5.90
CA VAL A 111 -4.09 -5.67 6.95
C VAL A 111 -2.66 -5.51 6.44
N PHE A 112 -2.30 -6.15 5.32
CA PHE A 112 -0.94 -6.09 4.79
C PHE A 112 -0.59 -4.75 4.18
N TYR A 113 -1.56 -4.04 3.60
CA TYR A 113 -1.38 -2.69 3.09
C TYR A 113 -0.88 -1.75 4.19
N TYR A 114 -1.59 -1.70 5.31
CA TYR A 114 -1.20 -0.83 6.42
C TYR A 114 -0.03 -1.38 7.24
N ALA A 115 0.11 -2.70 7.37
CA ALA A 115 1.24 -3.30 8.09
C ALA A 115 2.59 -2.99 7.40
N ALA A 116 2.64 -3.10 6.08
CA ALA A 116 3.84 -2.74 5.32
C ALA A 116 4.16 -1.24 5.42
N MET A 117 3.15 -0.38 5.30
CA MET A 117 3.33 1.07 5.44
C MET A 117 3.80 1.47 6.84
N LYS A 118 3.30 0.82 7.89
CA LYS A 118 3.71 1.06 9.29
C LYS A 118 5.21 0.87 9.49
N ILE A 119 5.81 -0.07 8.78
CA ILE A 119 7.25 -0.37 8.86
C ILE A 119 8.08 0.24 7.73
N GLY A 120 7.48 1.15 6.94
CA GLY A 120 8.16 1.86 5.86
C GLY A 120 8.48 1.00 4.62
N ALA A 121 7.87 -0.17 4.49
CA ALA A 121 7.97 -0.98 3.27
C ALA A 121 7.09 -0.39 2.15
N THR A 122 7.50 -0.59 0.91
CA THR A 122 6.76 -0.13 -0.27
C THR A 122 5.78 -1.21 -0.73
N ILE A 123 4.50 -0.87 -0.84
CA ILE A 123 3.48 -1.75 -1.41
C ILE A 123 3.60 -1.77 -2.95
N VAL A 124 3.44 -2.94 -3.54
CA VAL A 124 3.27 -3.10 -4.97
C VAL A 124 1.93 -3.80 -5.23
N ASN A 125 0.99 -3.08 -5.82
CA ASN A 125 -0.33 -3.66 -6.11
C ASN A 125 -0.30 -4.47 -7.40
N PHE A 126 -0.74 -5.72 -7.30
CA PHE A 126 -0.92 -6.64 -8.41
C PHE A 126 -2.41 -6.96 -8.61
N SER A 127 -2.86 -6.95 -9.85
CA SER A 127 -4.21 -7.46 -10.14
C SER A 127 -4.25 -8.99 -10.00
N PRO A 128 -5.18 -9.56 -9.24
CA PRO A 128 -5.35 -11.01 -9.14
C PRO A 128 -5.75 -11.65 -10.47
N LEU A 129 -6.17 -10.84 -11.45
CA LEU A 129 -6.56 -11.29 -12.78
C LEU A 129 -5.38 -11.47 -13.74
N TYR A 130 -4.18 -11.02 -13.37
CA TYR A 130 -3.01 -11.10 -14.24
C TYR A 130 -2.60 -12.54 -14.55
N ALA A 131 -2.18 -12.75 -15.80
CA ALA A 131 -1.57 -14.01 -16.22
C ALA A 131 -0.15 -14.15 -15.60
N ALA A 132 0.34 -15.39 -15.52
CA ALA A 132 1.63 -15.68 -14.89
C ALA A 132 2.81 -14.90 -15.50
N ARG A 133 2.76 -14.60 -16.82
CA ARG A 133 3.80 -13.79 -17.50
C ARG A 133 3.77 -12.34 -17.02
N GLU A 134 2.59 -11.75 -16.88
CA GLU A 134 2.43 -10.36 -16.41
C GLU A 134 2.91 -10.24 -14.97
N VAL A 135 2.58 -11.24 -14.12
CA VAL A 135 3.03 -11.29 -12.73
C VAL A 135 4.55 -11.36 -12.67
N ALA A 136 5.20 -12.24 -13.46
CA ALA A 136 6.66 -12.35 -13.50
C ALA A 136 7.31 -11.01 -13.91
N THR A 137 6.84 -10.41 -15.00
CA THR A 137 7.36 -9.13 -15.48
C THR A 137 7.24 -8.02 -14.42
N GLN A 138 6.12 -7.98 -13.69
CA GLN A 138 5.94 -6.95 -12.64
C GLN A 138 6.78 -7.23 -11.40
N ILE A 139 7.01 -8.49 -11.02
CA ILE A 139 7.94 -8.84 -9.93
C ILE A 139 9.34 -8.35 -10.28
N GLU A 140 9.82 -8.63 -11.49
CA GLU A 140 11.13 -8.22 -11.97
C GLU A 140 11.26 -6.68 -12.04
N ASP A 141 10.30 -5.99 -12.64
CA ASP A 141 10.31 -4.53 -12.78
C ASP A 141 10.22 -3.82 -11.42
N SER A 142 9.38 -4.32 -10.51
CA SER A 142 9.22 -3.74 -9.18
C SER A 142 10.29 -4.19 -8.18
N ASN A 143 11.04 -5.26 -8.47
CA ASN A 143 11.90 -5.98 -7.54
C ASN A 143 11.15 -6.38 -6.25
N ALA A 144 9.93 -6.90 -6.38
CA ALA A 144 9.15 -7.36 -5.24
C ALA A 144 9.78 -8.59 -4.59
N GLU A 145 10.00 -8.53 -3.28
CA GLU A 145 10.69 -9.59 -2.52
C GLU A 145 9.74 -10.52 -1.78
N VAL A 146 8.60 -10.01 -1.34
CA VAL A 146 7.57 -10.74 -0.62
C VAL A 146 6.25 -10.55 -1.32
N MET A 147 5.47 -11.62 -1.49
CA MET A 147 4.13 -11.54 -2.07
C MET A 147 3.10 -12.13 -1.14
N VAL A 148 2.00 -11.42 -0.97
CA VAL A 148 0.83 -11.86 -0.20
C VAL A 148 -0.26 -12.32 -1.15
N THR A 149 -0.85 -13.50 -0.90
CA THR A 149 -1.91 -14.06 -1.74
C THR A 149 -2.93 -14.86 -0.91
N LEU A 150 -4.03 -15.29 -1.53
CA LEU A 150 -4.98 -16.23 -0.93
C LEU A 150 -4.63 -17.68 -1.27
N ASP A 151 -5.19 -18.61 -0.50
CA ASP A 151 -5.12 -20.06 -0.72
C ASP A 151 -6.06 -20.55 -1.83
N LEU A 152 -6.32 -19.73 -2.85
CA LEU A 152 -7.19 -20.10 -3.97
C LEU A 152 -6.41 -20.72 -5.12
N GLU A 153 -6.99 -21.75 -5.76
CA GLU A 153 -6.42 -22.44 -6.92
C GLU A 153 -6.16 -21.50 -8.09
N ALA A 154 -7.00 -20.46 -8.24
CA ALA A 154 -6.82 -19.43 -9.26
C ALA A 154 -5.61 -18.50 -9.01
N LEU A 155 -5.09 -18.44 -7.78
CA LEU A 155 -4.06 -17.47 -7.37
C LEU A 155 -2.74 -18.15 -6.96
N TYR A 156 -2.77 -18.95 -5.89
CA TYR A 156 -1.56 -19.49 -5.24
C TYR A 156 -0.62 -20.26 -6.18
N PRO A 157 -1.08 -21.24 -7.00
CA PRO A 157 -0.17 -22.01 -7.86
C PRO A 157 0.58 -21.14 -8.87
N LYS A 158 -0.04 -20.05 -9.30
CA LYS A 158 0.57 -19.06 -10.18
C LYS A 158 1.74 -18.35 -9.48
N ILE A 159 1.53 -17.95 -8.24
CA ILE A 159 2.53 -17.23 -7.45
C ILE A 159 3.64 -18.16 -6.97
N TYR A 160 3.31 -19.39 -6.58
CA TYR A 160 4.31 -20.36 -6.15
C TYR A 160 5.38 -20.62 -7.23
N LYS A 161 4.97 -20.68 -8.50
CA LYS A 161 5.90 -20.81 -9.62
C LYS A 161 6.86 -19.61 -9.78
N MET A 162 6.52 -18.47 -9.22
CA MET A 162 7.37 -17.26 -9.30
C MET A 162 8.61 -17.35 -8.41
N LEU A 163 8.58 -18.17 -7.34
CA LEU A 163 9.75 -18.43 -6.48
C LEU A 163 10.95 -19.04 -7.25
N GLU A 164 10.68 -19.71 -8.37
CA GLU A 164 11.71 -20.34 -9.20
C GLU A 164 12.02 -19.55 -10.49
N ARG A 165 11.21 -18.52 -10.78
CA ARG A 165 11.27 -17.83 -12.06
C ARG A 165 11.69 -16.36 -11.94
N THR A 166 11.66 -15.83 -10.71
CA THR A 166 11.91 -14.41 -10.42
C THR A 166 12.71 -14.30 -9.12
N GLU A 167 13.08 -13.07 -8.75
CA GLU A 167 13.75 -12.76 -7.48
C GLU A 167 12.81 -12.72 -6.26
N LEU A 168 11.58 -13.22 -6.39
CA LEU A 168 10.64 -13.32 -5.27
C LEU A 168 11.19 -14.28 -4.22
N LYS A 169 11.29 -13.82 -2.97
CA LYS A 169 11.94 -14.57 -1.89
C LYS A 169 10.94 -15.33 -1.02
N LYS A 170 9.76 -14.76 -0.78
CA LYS A 170 8.77 -15.34 0.15
C LYS A 170 7.34 -15.10 -0.32
N ILE A 171 6.48 -16.03 0.03
CA ILE A 171 5.03 -15.95 -0.16
C ILE A 171 4.34 -16.03 1.19
N ILE A 172 3.40 -15.13 1.45
CA ILE A 172 2.51 -15.18 2.61
C ILE A 172 1.13 -15.57 2.11
N VAL A 173 0.59 -16.65 2.64
CA VAL A 173 -0.72 -17.18 2.25
C VAL A 173 -1.75 -16.84 3.32
N CYS A 174 -2.81 -16.12 2.92
CA CYS A 174 -3.97 -15.79 3.74
C CYS A 174 -5.11 -16.75 3.41
N PRO A 175 -5.45 -17.74 4.24
CA PRO A 175 -6.56 -18.64 3.96
C PRO A 175 -7.88 -17.88 3.88
N LEU A 176 -8.63 -18.07 2.78
CA LEU A 176 -9.91 -17.40 2.59
C LEU A 176 -10.91 -17.79 3.69
N LYS A 177 -10.93 -19.06 4.11
CA LYS A 177 -11.81 -19.55 5.16
C LYS A 177 -11.70 -18.78 6.47
N GLU A 178 -10.50 -18.27 6.82
CA GLU A 178 -10.27 -17.51 8.04
C GLU A 178 -10.89 -16.11 7.98
N GLN A 179 -11.15 -15.62 6.78
CA GLN A 179 -11.75 -14.31 6.51
C GLN A 179 -13.28 -14.37 6.38
N LEU A 180 -13.87 -15.57 6.36
CA LEU A 180 -15.31 -15.78 6.24
C LEU A 180 -16.00 -15.84 7.60
N PRO A 181 -17.30 -15.43 7.70
CA PRO A 181 -18.10 -15.61 8.92
C PRO A 181 -18.56 -17.07 9.09
N PHE A 182 -18.93 -17.42 10.30
CA PHE A 182 -19.69 -18.64 10.55
C PHE A 182 -21.10 -18.53 9.91
N PRO A 183 -21.65 -19.60 9.28
CA PRO A 183 -21.02 -20.93 9.06
C PRO A 183 -20.21 -21.03 7.75
N LYS A 184 -20.07 -19.93 6.97
CA LYS A 184 -19.38 -19.95 5.66
C LYS A 184 -17.94 -20.45 5.75
N ASN A 185 -17.23 -20.13 6.85
CA ASN A 185 -15.86 -20.56 7.10
C ASN A 185 -15.70 -22.09 7.18
N ILE A 186 -16.75 -22.81 7.58
CA ILE A 186 -16.78 -24.28 7.61
C ILE A 186 -17.32 -24.84 6.29
N LEU A 187 -18.37 -24.22 5.74
CA LEU A 187 -19.02 -24.70 4.52
C LEU A 187 -18.14 -24.51 3.28
N PHE A 188 -17.38 -23.43 3.22
CA PHE A 188 -16.53 -23.13 2.07
C PHE A 188 -15.53 -24.25 1.77
N PRO A 189 -14.73 -24.77 2.70
CA PRO A 189 -13.84 -25.90 2.44
C PRO A 189 -14.56 -27.19 2.06
N LEU A 190 -15.78 -27.40 2.55
CA LEU A 190 -16.56 -28.62 2.25
C LEU A 190 -17.13 -28.59 0.82
N PHE A 191 -17.74 -27.49 0.41
CA PHE A 191 -18.42 -27.38 -0.87
C PHE A 191 -17.53 -26.87 -2.01
N LYS A 192 -16.46 -26.16 -1.67
CA LYS A 192 -15.56 -25.48 -2.60
C LYS A 192 -14.11 -25.97 -2.49
N SER A 193 -13.92 -27.22 -2.07
CA SER A 193 -12.59 -27.81 -1.90
C SER A 193 -11.72 -27.72 -3.16
N LYS A 194 -12.33 -27.79 -4.35
CA LYS A 194 -11.63 -27.66 -5.64
C LYS A 194 -11.11 -26.24 -5.92
N GLU A 195 -11.66 -25.25 -5.24
CA GLU A 195 -11.21 -23.85 -5.36
C GLU A 195 -10.05 -23.52 -4.41
N ILE A 196 -9.74 -24.42 -3.47
CA ILE A 196 -8.67 -24.26 -2.49
C ILE A 196 -7.41 -24.95 -3.01
N ALA A 197 -6.33 -24.19 -3.11
CA ALA A 197 -5.05 -24.70 -3.55
C ALA A 197 -4.37 -25.58 -2.48
N LYS A 198 -3.61 -26.55 -2.93
CA LYS A 198 -2.69 -27.28 -2.06
C LYS A 198 -1.47 -26.41 -1.75
N ILE A 199 -1.35 -25.96 -0.52
CA ILE A 199 -0.26 -25.09 -0.10
C ILE A 199 1.00 -25.92 0.22
N HIS A 200 2.15 -25.47 -0.28
CA HIS A 200 3.46 -26.11 -0.07
C HIS A 200 4.07 -25.66 1.26
N THR A 201 3.44 -26.06 2.39
CA THR A 201 3.87 -25.65 3.73
C THR A 201 5.23 -26.23 4.16
N GLN A 202 5.80 -27.17 3.40
CA GLN A 202 7.15 -27.70 3.62
C GLN A 202 8.25 -26.81 3.00
N ASP A 203 7.88 -25.88 2.14
CA ASP A 203 8.82 -24.90 1.58
C ASP A 203 8.92 -23.70 2.56
N GLU A 204 10.09 -23.51 3.12
CA GLU A 204 10.36 -22.41 4.09
C GLU A 204 10.14 -21.00 3.53
N ARG A 205 10.02 -20.88 2.21
CA ARG A 205 9.67 -19.63 1.54
C ARG A 205 8.17 -19.34 1.56
N VAL A 206 7.34 -20.34 1.95
CA VAL A 206 5.88 -20.23 2.01
C VAL A 206 5.42 -20.14 3.46
N LEU A 207 4.85 -19.03 3.84
CA LEU A 207 4.43 -18.71 5.20
C LEU A 207 2.92 -18.61 5.29
N MET A 208 2.33 -19.20 6.32
CA MET A 208 0.89 -19.01 6.58
C MET A 208 0.65 -17.73 7.39
N PHE A 209 -0.39 -17.01 7.05
CA PHE A 209 -0.77 -15.76 7.75
C PHE A 209 -0.86 -15.93 9.26
N LYS A 210 -1.54 -17.01 9.72
CA LYS A 210 -1.71 -17.30 11.15
C LYS A 210 -0.38 -17.43 11.91
N ASP A 211 0.64 -18.03 11.26
CA ASP A 211 1.94 -18.24 11.87
C ASP A 211 2.74 -16.92 11.89
N LEU A 212 2.61 -16.12 10.83
CA LEU A 212 3.24 -14.81 10.75
C LEU A 212 2.73 -13.85 11.83
N ILE A 213 1.43 -13.86 12.14
CA ILE A 213 0.80 -12.98 13.14
C ILE A 213 0.84 -13.53 14.56
N ASN A 214 1.42 -14.72 14.76
CA ASN A 214 1.56 -15.31 16.09
C ASN A 214 2.73 -14.68 16.87
N ASN A 215 2.54 -13.42 17.25
CA ASN A 215 3.53 -12.60 17.94
C ASN A 215 2.85 -11.51 18.79
N ASP A 216 3.63 -10.71 19.49
CA ASP A 216 3.16 -9.68 20.43
C ASP A 216 2.72 -8.35 19.77
N GLY A 217 2.83 -8.22 18.45
CA GLY A 217 2.48 -7.01 17.70
C GLY A 217 3.42 -5.82 17.86
N LYS A 218 4.52 -5.97 18.60
CA LYS A 218 5.46 -4.87 18.87
C LYS A 218 6.51 -4.75 17.77
N ALA A 219 6.11 -4.20 16.63
CA ALA A 219 7.02 -3.88 15.54
C ALA A 219 8.01 -2.77 15.96
N LYS A 220 9.24 -2.83 15.43
CA LYS A 220 10.22 -1.76 15.63
C LYS A 220 9.76 -0.50 14.89
N PRO A 221 9.75 0.67 15.55
CA PRO A 221 9.40 1.92 14.89
C PRO A 221 10.34 2.24 13.74
N VAL A 222 9.79 2.80 12.67
CA VAL A 222 10.54 3.22 11.49
C VAL A 222 10.21 4.69 11.19
N LYS A 223 11.24 5.50 10.96
CA LYS A 223 11.06 6.89 10.55
C LYS A 223 10.72 6.95 9.07
N ILE A 224 9.57 7.54 8.75
CA ILE A 224 9.09 7.73 7.38
C ILE A 224 9.18 9.22 7.03
N SER A 225 9.76 9.52 5.85
CA SER A 225 9.80 10.85 5.24
C SER A 225 8.67 10.95 4.20
N PRO A 226 7.51 11.56 4.50
CA PRO A 226 6.32 11.43 3.65
C PRO A 226 6.51 11.87 2.20
N ARG A 227 7.37 12.86 1.94
CA ARG A 227 7.66 13.36 0.58
C ARG A 227 8.65 12.50 -0.22
N GLU A 228 9.51 11.78 0.47
CA GLU A 228 10.64 11.06 -0.14
C GLU A 228 10.36 9.57 -0.23
N ASP A 229 9.80 8.99 0.84
CA ASP A 229 9.55 7.55 0.91
C ASP A 229 8.35 7.16 0.04
N VAL A 230 8.56 6.11 -0.76
CA VAL A 230 7.52 5.56 -1.64
C VAL A 230 6.61 4.65 -0.82
N ALA A 231 5.34 5.01 -0.73
CA ALA A 231 4.33 4.19 -0.07
C ALA A 231 3.84 3.05 -0.97
N LEU A 232 3.67 3.36 -2.27
CA LEU A 232 2.94 2.50 -3.19
C LEU A 232 3.53 2.57 -4.61
N ILE A 233 3.65 1.43 -5.27
CA ILE A 233 3.86 1.32 -6.72
C ILE A 233 2.55 0.80 -7.32
N GLN A 234 1.91 1.64 -8.15
CA GLN A 234 0.67 1.29 -8.84
C GLN A 234 0.94 1.14 -10.33
N TYR A 235 0.70 -0.06 -10.86
CA TYR A 235 0.81 -0.30 -12.29
C TYR A 235 -0.42 0.23 -13.03
N THR A 236 -0.17 0.95 -14.12
CA THR A 236 -1.21 1.46 -15.00
C THR A 236 -1.28 0.62 -16.27
N GLY A 237 -2.49 0.30 -16.73
CA GLY A 237 -2.72 -0.28 -18.04
C GLY A 237 -2.42 0.77 -19.11
N GLY A 238 -1.24 0.72 -19.72
CA GLY A 238 -0.90 1.61 -20.83
C GLY A 238 -1.60 1.18 -22.13
N THR A 239 -2.12 2.12 -22.89
CA THR A 239 -2.72 1.87 -24.21
C THR A 239 -1.65 1.52 -25.28
N THR A 240 -0.37 1.69 -24.99
CA THR A 240 0.72 1.69 -25.99
C THR A 240 1.93 0.83 -25.62
N GLY A 241 1.88 -0.07 -24.63
CA GLY A 241 3.06 -0.86 -24.28
C GLY A 241 2.97 -1.59 -22.95
N LEU A 242 4.13 -1.96 -22.39
CA LEU A 242 4.24 -2.61 -21.10
C LEU A 242 3.67 -1.71 -19.99
N PRO A 243 2.95 -2.29 -19.00
CA PRO A 243 2.46 -1.55 -17.85
C PRO A 243 3.62 -0.83 -17.13
N LYS A 244 3.38 0.41 -16.71
CA LYS A 244 4.37 1.23 -15.99
C LYS A 244 3.99 1.35 -14.53
N GLY A 245 4.94 1.12 -13.64
CA GLY A 245 4.77 1.28 -12.20
C GLY A 245 4.92 2.74 -11.76
N ALA A 246 3.80 3.42 -11.50
CA ALA A 246 3.83 4.77 -10.92
C ALA A 246 4.22 4.70 -9.44
N ARG A 247 5.29 5.39 -9.07
CA ARG A 247 5.76 5.48 -7.68
C ARG A 247 5.05 6.62 -6.97
N LEU A 248 4.27 6.29 -5.96
CA LEU A 248 3.51 7.24 -5.16
C LEU A 248 4.10 7.35 -3.76
N THR A 249 4.46 8.56 -3.36
CA THR A 249 4.96 8.83 -2.00
C THR A 249 3.83 8.82 -0.97
N HIS A 250 4.16 8.67 0.30
CA HIS A 250 3.17 8.79 1.38
C HIS A 250 2.42 10.12 1.28
N ALA A 251 3.13 11.24 1.09
CA ALA A 251 2.51 12.55 0.98
C ALA A 251 1.52 12.65 -0.19
N SER A 252 1.83 12.06 -1.35
CA SER A 252 0.94 12.13 -2.52
C SER A 252 -0.36 11.35 -2.31
N VAL A 253 -0.27 10.15 -1.70
CA VAL A 253 -1.46 9.34 -1.40
C VAL A 253 -2.27 9.95 -0.26
N THR A 254 -1.61 10.45 0.78
CA THR A 254 -2.25 11.17 1.90
C THR A 254 -2.98 12.41 1.41
N ALA A 255 -2.36 13.18 0.50
CA ALA A 255 -3.00 14.36 -0.08
C ALA A 255 -4.27 14.00 -0.85
N ASN A 256 -4.24 12.92 -1.64
CA ASN A 256 -5.42 12.43 -2.35
C ASN A 256 -6.55 12.00 -1.40
N ALA A 257 -6.20 11.29 -0.31
CA ALA A 257 -7.19 10.90 0.70
C ALA A 257 -7.84 12.13 1.38
N HIS A 258 -7.06 13.14 1.76
CA HIS A 258 -7.61 14.38 2.32
C HIS A 258 -8.45 15.17 1.32
N GLN A 259 -8.06 15.21 0.05
CA GLN A 259 -8.84 15.86 -1.01
C GLN A 259 -10.19 15.16 -1.22
N ALA A 260 -10.20 13.83 -1.19
CA ALA A 260 -11.43 13.06 -1.27
C ALA A 260 -12.35 13.36 -0.06
N ASP A 261 -11.81 13.33 1.16
CA ASP A 261 -12.56 13.64 2.39
C ASP A 261 -13.17 15.05 2.36
N MET A 262 -12.41 16.06 1.88
CA MET A 262 -12.93 17.41 1.73
C MET A 262 -14.00 17.53 0.63
N GLY A 263 -13.93 16.67 -0.40
CA GLY A 263 -14.85 16.69 -1.54
C GLY A 263 -16.18 15.99 -1.26
N PHE A 264 -16.22 15.05 -0.33
CA PHE A 264 -17.47 14.46 0.13
C PHE A 264 -18.13 15.46 1.09
N LEU A 265 -19.28 16.01 0.66
CA LEU A 265 -20.13 16.80 1.56
C LEU A 265 -20.45 15.94 2.78
N LYS A 266 -20.14 16.42 3.97
CA LYS A 266 -20.40 15.72 5.21
C LYS A 266 -21.91 15.62 5.46
N GLU A 267 -22.52 14.61 4.86
CA GLU A 267 -23.81 14.13 5.35
C GLU A 267 -23.52 13.26 6.58
N ASP A 268 -24.02 13.67 7.72
CA ASP A 268 -24.05 13.01 9.03
C ASP A 268 -23.04 11.84 9.21
N ASP A 269 -21.93 12.11 9.88
CA ASP A 269 -20.81 11.18 10.19
C ASP A 269 -21.22 9.81 10.79
N SER A 270 -22.51 9.63 11.12
CA SER A 270 -23.01 8.42 11.79
C SER A 270 -23.33 7.25 10.86
N GLN A 271 -23.44 7.45 9.55
CA GLN A 271 -23.97 6.45 8.61
C GLN A 271 -23.15 6.19 7.35
N GLU A 272 -22.04 6.87 7.11
CA GLU A 272 -21.22 6.62 5.92
C GLU A 272 -20.62 5.20 5.92
N ARG A 273 -21.02 4.43 4.92
CA ARG A 273 -20.37 3.17 4.51
C ARG A 273 -19.78 3.38 3.12
N VAL A 274 -18.49 3.29 3.03
CA VAL A 274 -17.78 3.22 1.74
C VAL A 274 -17.66 1.78 1.29
#